data_a8690a8686cd918a2b37e06d9a6631b7
#
_entry.id   a8690a8686cd918a2b37e06d9a6631b7
#
_cell.length_a   1.000
_cell.length_b   1.000
_cell.length_c   1.000
_cell.angle_alpha   90.00
_cell.angle_beta   90.00
_cell.angle_gamma   90.00
#
_symmetry.space_group_name_H-M   'P 1'
#
loop_
_entity.id
_entity.type
_entity.pdbx_description
1 polymer ?
#
loop_
_entity_poly.entity_id
_entity_poly.type
_entity_poly.pdbx_seq_one_letter_code
_entity_poly.pdbx_strand_id
1 'polypeptide(L)'
;QATCAEEGVITYTCTATNGTCDKKTYTEVIPKTAHTYGEWKVVKEATETEEGLKSHSCTVCGAEETASIPKKGSTGGTETKVHNFTTSGANSSFFVISGNLASNKGTVTYNGLTLTQCLKMESSTSIKFTASSKGTLTLVFGESGKNVKINGKKNASDSNCIVTVDVAAGSVEITK
;
A
#
# COMPACT_ATOMS: atom_id res chain seq x y z
N GLN A 1 -15.61 -19.93 -30.14
CA GLN A 1 -14.75 -18.89 -29.62
C GLN A 1 -15.06 -18.73 -28.13
N ALA A 2 -14.04 -18.65 -27.27
CA ALA A 2 -14.22 -18.42 -25.84
C ALA A 2 -14.65 -16.97 -25.56
N THR A 3 -15.43 -16.78 -24.51
CA THR A 3 -15.78 -15.49 -23.93
C THR A 3 -15.36 -15.48 -22.45
N CYS A 4 -15.56 -14.38 -21.75
CA CYS A 4 -15.34 -14.33 -20.29
C CYS A 4 -16.47 -15.07 -19.50
N ALA A 5 -17.62 -15.35 -20.12
CA ALA A 5 -18.71 -16.10 -19.52
C ALA A 5 -18.64 -17.60 -19.86
N GLU A 6 -18.21 -17.93 -21.05
CA GLU A 6 -18.24 -19.29 -21.59
C GLU A 6 -16.91 -19.72 -22.18
N GLU A 7 -16.58 -20.99 -22.00
CA GLU A 7 -15.47 -21.63 -22.69
C GLU A 7 -15.75 -21.78 -24.17
N GLY A 8 -14.71 -21.71 -24.99
CA GLY A 8 -14.79 -21.98 -26.39
C GLY A 8 -14.48 -23.44 -26.67
N VAL A 9 -14.86 -23.93 -27.88
CA VAL A 9 -14.48 -25.24 -28.34
C VAL A 9 -13.94 -25.11 -29.79
N ILE A 10 -12.80 -25.74 -30.03
CA ILE A 10 -12.26 -25.97 -31.36
C ILE A 10 -12.55 -27.43 -31.72
N THR A 11 -13.18 -27.64 -32.84
CA THR A 11 -13.43 -28.97 -33.37
C THR A 11 -12.55 -29.22 -34.60
N TYR A 12 -11.69 -30.17 -34.49
CA TYR A 12 -10.86 -30.63 -35.59
C TYR A 12 -11.55 -31.85 -36.26
N THR A 13 -11.74 -31.79 -37.53
CA THR A 13 -12.31 -32.91 -38.31
C THR A 13 -11.27 -33.39 -39.28
N CYS A 14 -10.98 -34.68 -39.22
CA CYS A 14 -10.08 -35.29 -40.18
C CYS A 14 -10.80 -35.47 -41.54
N THR A 15 -10.25 -34.89 -42.59
CA THR A 15 -10.81 -34.93 -43.98
C THR A 15 -9.99 -35.77 -44.94
N ALA A 16 -9.01 -36.55 -44.42
CA ALA A 16 -8.18 -37.38 -45.30
C ALA A 16 -9.02 -38.46 -45.99
N THR A 17 -8.86 -38.61 -47.30
CA THR A 17 -9.58 -39.57 -48.14
C THR A 17 -8.81 -40.86 -48.42
N ASN A 18 -7.61 -40.99 -47.86
CA ASN A 18 -6.71 -42.15 -48.11
C ASN A 18 -6.91 -43.33 -47.13
N GLY A 19 -8.04 -43.38 -46.43
CA GLY A 19 -8.38 -44.51 -45.53
C GLY A 19 -7.68 -44.48 -44.17
N THR A 20 -6.85 -43.46 -43.88
CA THR A 20 -6.12 -43.37 -42.60
C THR A 20 -6.90 -42.57 -41.52
N CYS A 21 -8.09 -42.11 -41.83
CA CYS A 21 -8.88 -41.25 -40.99
C CYS A 21 -10.37 -41.57 -41.10
N ASP A 22 -10.97 -42.14 -40.08
CA ASP A 22 -12.38 -42.52 -40.00
C ASP A 22 -13.35 -41.37 -39.71
N LYS A 23 -13.14 -40.20 -40.27
CA LYS A 23 -13.93 -38.98 -40.00
C LYS A 23 -14.06 -38.67 -38.50
N LYS A 24 -13.05 -39.02 -37.73
CA LYS A 24 -13.04 -38.71 -36.31
C LYS A 24 -12.91 -37.22 -36.10
N THR A 25 -13.72 -36.70 -35.17
CA THR A 25 -13.62 -35.36 -34.67
C THR A 25 -12.88 -35.36 -33.32
N TYR A 26 -12.01 -34.40 -33.14
CA TYR A 26 -11.35 -34.10 -31.85
C TYR A 26 -11.75 -32.71 -31.44
N THR A 27 -12.08 -32.54 -30.16
CA THR A 27 -12.45 -31.23 -29.58
C THR A 27 -11.41 -30.79 -28.57
N GLU A 28 -11.04 -29.51 -28.63
CA GLU A 28 -10.17 -28.86 -27.69
C GLU A 28 -10.94 -27.69 -27.03
N VAL A 29 -10.88 -27.62 -25.73
CA VAL A 29 -11.53 -26.54 -24.95
C VAL A 29 -10.61 -25.33 -24.91
N ILE A 30 -11.15 -24.14 -25.26
CA ILE A 30 -10.48 -22.87 -25.10
C ILE A 30 -10.95 -22.28 -23.77
N PRO A 31 -10.05 -21.99 -22.82
CA PRO A 31 -10.42 -21.40 -21.54
C PRO A 31 -11.16 -20.08 -21.69
N LYS A 32 -11.99 -19.74 -20.70
CA LYS A 32 -12.63 -18.41 -20.61
C LYS A 32 -11.58 -17.30 -20.65
N THR A 33 -11.91 -16.18 -21.26
CA THR A 33 -11.08 -14.98 -21.29
C THR A 33 -11.27 -14.21 -19.99
N ALA A 34 -10.33 -13.31 -19.64
CA ALA A 34 -10.48 -12.40 -18.52
C ALA A 34 -11.67 -11.44 -18.74
N HIS A 35 -12.28 -10.99 -17.63
CA HIS A 35 -13.30 -9.95 -17.68
C HIS A 35 -12.68 -8.59 -18.03
N THR A 36 -13.39 -7.80 -18.83
CA THR A 36 -13.06 -6.40 -19.10
C THR A 36 -14.12 -5.53 -18.42
N TYR A 37 -13.78 -4.96 -17.28
CA TYR A 37 -14.71 -4.15 -16.51
C TYR A 37 -14.76 -2.71 -17.02
N GLY A 38 -15.93 -2.10 -16.94
CA GLY A 38 -16.14 -0.68 -17.17
C GLY A 38 -15.70 0.18 -15.97
N GLU A 39 -16.08 1.46 -15.97
CA GLU A 39 -15.77 2.37 -14.88
C GLU A 39 -16.55 2.03 -13.60
N TRP A 40 -15.94 2.33 -12.45
CA TRP A 40 -16.59 2.19 -11.16
C TRP A 40 -17.72 3.20 -10.99
N LYS A 41 -18.89 2.73 -10.57
CA LYS A 41 -20.06 3.56 -10.22
C LYS A 41 -20.33 3.45 -8.75
N VAL A 42 -20.57 4.57 -8.08
CA VAL A 42 -20.98 4.58 -6.67
C VAL A 42 -22.42 4.11 -6.59
N VAL A 43 -22.64 3.01 -5.85
CA VAL A 43 -23.97 2.44 -5.59
C VAL A 43 -24.54 2.98 -4.30
N LYS A 44 -23.67 3.15 -3.28
CA LYS A 44 -24.00 3.74 -1.98
C LYS A 44 -22.87 4.68 -1.58
N GLU A 45 -23.20 5.95 -1.30
CA GLU A 45 -22.24 6.90 -0.76
C GLU A 45 -21.82 6.49 0.67
N ALA A 46 -20.52 6.66 0.96
CA ALA A 46 -20.04 6.52 2.33
C ALA A 46 -20.54 7.67 3.20
N THR A 47 -20.88 7.38 4.45
CA THR A 47 -21.19 8.37 5.48
C THR A 47 -20.09 8.39 6.55
N GLU A 48 -20.20 9.21 7.58
CA GLU A 48 -19.28 9.23 8.72
C GLU A 48 -19.37 7.92 9.54
N THR A 49 -20.53 7.26 9.54
CA THR A 49 -20.81 6.08 10.35
C THR A 49 -20.88 4.78 9.55
N GLU A 50 -21.09 4.86 8.23
CA GLU A 50 -21.24 3.69 7.36
C GLU A 50 -20.32 3.75 6.13
N GLU A 51 -19.82 2.60 5.73
CA GLU A 51 -19.09 2.46 4.47
C GLU A 51 -20.03 2.59 3.28
N GLY A 52 -19.52 3.15 2.20
CA GLY A 52 -20.17 3.16 0.91
C GLY A 52 -19.88 1.88 0.13
N LEU A 53 -20.51 1.78 -1.03
CA LEU A 53 -20.35 0.67 -1.98
C LEU A 53 -20.20 1.23 -3.39
N LYS A 54 -19.27 0.71 -4.15
CA LYS A 54 -19.14 0.96 -5.59
C LYS A 54 -19.18 -0.37 -6.34
N SER A 55 -19.70 -0.34 -7.55
CA SER A 55 -19.69 -1.50 -8.46
C SER A 55 -19.22 -1.11 -9.85
N HIS A 56 -18.75 -2.08 -10.58
CA HIS A 56 -18.57 -2.02 -12.02
C HIS A 56 -18.99 -3.33 -12.66
N SER A 57 -19.34 -3.28 -13.93
CA SER A 57 -19.80 -4.45 -14.67
C SER A 57 -18.85 -4.76 -15.81
N CYS A 58 -18.67 -6.04 -16.08
CA CYS A 58 -17.97 -6.48 -17.29
C CYS A 58 -18.72 -6.03 -18.53
N THR A 59 -18.06 -5.35 -19.44
CA THR A 59 -18.64 -4.80 -20.67
C THR A 59 -19.06 -5.86 -21.67
N VAL A 60 -18.62 -7.11 -21.48
CA VAL A 60 -18.89 -8.23 -22.38
C VAL A 60 -20.00 -9.14 -21.86
N CYS A 61 -19.95 -9.54 -20.58
CA CYS A 61 -20.89 -10.51 -20.01
C CYS A 61 -21.80 -9.94 -18.91
N GLY A 62 -21.61 -8.68 -18.50
CA GLY A 62 -22.42 -8.05 -17.45
C GLY A 62 -22.09 -8.52 -16.01
N ALA A 63 -21.09 -9.39 -15.81
CA ALA A 63 -20.68 -9.81 -14.46
C ALA A 63 -20.30 -8.59 -13.63
N GLU A 64 -20.87 -8.48 -12.42
CA GLU A 64 -20.62 -7.35 -11.52
C GLU A 64 -19.53 -7.70 -10.50
N GLU A 65 -18.69 -6.71 -10.21
CA GLU A 65 -17.76 -6.71 -9.09
C GLU A 65 -18.06 -5.50 -8.20
N THR A 66 -17.99 -5.69 -6.89
CA THR A 66 -18.28 -4.65 -5.90
C THR A 66 -17.06 -4.42 -5.00
N ALA A 67 -16.88 -3.17 -4.58
CA ALA A 67 -15.86 -2.80 -3.61
C ALA A 67 -16.42 -1.77 -2.61
N SER A 68 -15.98 -1.86 -1.34
CA SER A 68 -16.38 -0.88 -0.33
C SER A 68 -15.71 0.49 -0.58
N ILE A 69 -16.43 1.54 -0.21
CA ILE A 69 -15.89 2.91 -0.10
C ILE A 69 -15.75 3.21 1.39
N PRO A 70 -14.56 3.58 1.88
CA PRO A 70 -14.35 3.90 3.30
C PRO A 70 -15.30 4.99 3.80
N LYS A 71 -15.67 4.97 5.09
CA LYS A 71 -16.53 5.98 5.74
C LYS A 71 -16.00 7.40 5.51
N LYS A 72 -16.87 8.36 5.30
CA LYS A 72 -16.51 9.78 5.26
C LYS A 72 -16.01 10.21 6.66
N GLY A 73 -14.76 10.65 6.75
CA GLY A 73 -14.12 10.92 8.06
C GLY A 73 -13.32 9.73 8.60
N SER A 74 -13.55 8.52 8.12
CA SER A 74 -12.56 7.47 8.11
C SER A 74 -11.65 7.73 6.91
N THR A 75 -10.61 8.48 7.09
CA THR A 75 -9.39 8.36 6.28
C THR A 75 -8.77 7.00 6.63
N GLY A 76 -9.55 5.96 6.40
CA GLY A 76 -9.20 4.57 6.68
C GLY A 76 -8.64 3.84 5.47
N GLY A 77 -7.83 4.53 4.70
CA GLY A 77 -6.62 3.90 4.22
C GLY A 77 -5.61 4.23 5.30
N THR A 78 -4.91 3.30 5.86
CA THR A 78 -3.69 3.56 6.61
C THR A 78 -2.70 4.18 5.62
N GLU A 79 -2.88 5.49 5.34
CA GLU A 79 -1.95 6.23 4.51
C GLU A 79 -0.65 6.31 5.28
N THR A 80 0.22 5.35 5.04
CA THR A 80 1.52 5.31 5.65
C THR A 80 2.40 6.37 5.00
N LYS A 81 2.70 7.43 5.75
CA LYS A 81 3.71 8.41 5.35
C LYS A 81 5.07 7.94 5.85
N VAL A 82 5.96 7.67 4.93
CA VAL A 82 7.32 7.19 5.23
C VAL A 82 8.33 8.26 4.83
N HIS A 83 9.33 8.50 5.70
CA HIS A 83 10.50 9.28 5.36
C HIS A 83 11.77 8.46 5.59
N ASN A 84 12.62 8.40 4.58
CA ASN A 84 13.89 7.68 4.63
C ASN A 84 15.04 8.66 4.38
N PHE A 85 15.81 8.93 5.43
CA PHE A 85 16.95 9.85 5.37
C PHE A 85 18.06 9.38 4.42
N THR A 86 18.20 8.07 4.19
CA THR A 86 19.20 7.51 3.27
C THR A 86 18.93 7.90 1.83
N THR A 87 17.66 7.93 1.41
CA THR A 87 17.28 8.20 0.01
C THR A 87 16.86 9.65 -0.23
N SER A 88 16.27 10.30 0.76
CA SER A 88 15.64 11.62 0.62
C SER A 88 16.35 12.72 1.40
N GLY A 89 17.38 12.39 2.19
CA GLY A 89 18.02 13.36 3.06
C GLY A 89 17.02 14.00 4.01
N ALA A 90 17.00 15.33 4.10
CA ALA A 90 16.03 16.08 4.90
C ALA A 90 14.83 16.56 4.06
N ASN A 91 14.73 16.21 2.78
CA ASN A 91 13.66 16.67 1.90
C ASN A 91 12.40 15.83 2.08
N SER A 92 11.30 16.45 2.44
CA SER A 92 10.00 15.79 2.57
C SER A 92 8.88 16.75 2.20
N SER A 93 7.86 16.26 1.52
CA SER A 93 6.63 17.00 1.25
C SER A 93 5.63 16.94 2.42
N PHE A 94 5.83 16.04 3.37
CA PHE A 94 4.93 15.83 4.50
C PHE A 94 5.55 16.23 5.84
N PHE A 95 6.83 15.92 6.07
CA PHE A 95 7.53 16.23 7.31
C PHE A 95 8.34 17.53 7.17
N VAL A 96 8.20 18.43 8.12
CA VAL A 96 9.09 19.60 8.26
C VAL A 96 10.26 19.16 9.13
N ILE A 97 11.43 19.02 8.51
CA ILE A 97 12.63 18.46 9.14
C ILE A 97 13.65 19.57 9.31
N SER A 98 14.18 19.72 10.53
CA SER A 98 15.27 20.64 10.88
C SER A 98 16.35 19.90 11.64
N GLY A 99 17.59 20.06 11.24
CA GLY A 99 18.76 19.45 11.88
C GLY A 99 19.78 18.90 10.89
N ASN A 100 20.85 18.35 11.43
CA ASN A 100 21.98 17.85 10.66
C ASN A 100 21.87 16.36 10.37
N LEU A 101 22.20 15.97 9.15
CA LEU A 101 22.29 14.56 8.76
C LEU A 101 23.66 13.98 9.13
N ALA A 102 23.71 12.67 9.33
CA ALA A 102 24.92 11.92 9.52
C ALA A 102 24.87 10.57 8.80
N SER A 103 25.94 10.23 8.08
CA SER A 103 26.16 8.93 7.43
C SER A 103 27.18 8.03 8.12
N ASN A 104 27.76 8.49 9.24
CA ASN A 104 28.81 7.79 10.01
C ASN A 104 28.29 7.18 11.32
N LYS A 105 27.00 6.90 11.43
CA LYS A 105 26.36 6.34 12.64
C LYS A 105 26.01 4.85 12.53
N GLY A 106 26.60 4.16 11.55
CA GLY A 106 26.33 2.76 11.28
C GLY A 106 25.21 2.55 10.29
N THR A 107 24.87 1.28 10.09
CA THR A 107 23.83 0.83 9.17
C THR A 107 22.77 0.06 9.95
N VAL A 108 21.52 0.33 9.68
CA VAL A 108 20.37 -0.36 10.27
C VAL A 108 19.51 -0.96 9.16
N THR A 109 19.04 -2.19 9.37
CA THR A 109 18.07 -2.81 8.47
C THR A 109 16.69 -2.78 9.12
N TYR A 110 15.69 -2.27 8.38
CA TYR A 110 14.30 -2.22 8.84
C TYR A 110 13.36 -2.50 7.66
N ASN A 111 12.48 -3.48 7.79
CA ASN A 111 11.52 -3.91 6.76
C ASN A 111 12.16 -4.10 5.36
N GLY A 112 13.34 -4.73 5.30
CA GLY A 112 14.09 -4.97 4.07
C GLY A 112 14.83 -3.74 3.51
N LEU A 113 14.76 -2.59 4.18
CA LEU A 113 15.49 -1.38 3.81
C LEU A 113 16.84 -1.33 4.55
N THR A 114 17.88 -0.97 3.83
CA THR A 114 19.21 -0.67 4.40
C THR A 114 19.34 0.83 4.61
N LEU A 115 19.40 1.27 5.88
CA LEU A 115 19.42 2.67 6.28
C LEU A 115 20.85 3.04 6.69
N THR A 116 21.49 3.94 5.95
CA THR A 116 22.89 4.36 6.12
C THR A 116 23.05 5.81 6.54
N GLN A 117 21.97 6.58 6.52
CA GLN A 117 21.95 7.98 6.93
C GLN A 117 20.83 8.24 7.93
N CYS A 118 21.09 9.06 8.91
CA CYS A 118 20.11 9.45 9.93
C CYS A 118 20.13 10.96 10.18
N LEU A 119 19.05 11.46 10.81
CA LEU A 119 19.02 12.79 11.39
C LEU A 119 19.66 12.75 12.81
N LYS A 120 20.63 13.60 13.07
CA LYS A 120 21.20 13.73 14.41
C LYS A 120 20.20 14.40 15.33
N MET A 121 19.90 13.77 16.47
CA MET A 121 19.03 14.35 17.49
C MET A 121 19.84 15.29 18.41
N GLU A 122 20.00 16.53 17.96
CA GLU A 122 20.66 17.63 18.68
C GLU A 122 19.60 18.57 19.30
N SER A 123 19.99 19.54 20.12
CA SER A 123 19.04 20.46 20.79
C SER A 123 18.22 21.32 19.83
N SER A 124 18.76 21.57 18.62
CA SER A 124 18.08 22.32 17.54
C SER A 124 17.33 21.43 16.56
N THR A 125 17.38 20.11 16.73
CA THR A 125 16.74 19.18 15.81
C THR A 125 15.26 19.02 16.10
N SER A 126 14.44 19.08 15.05
CA SER A 126 13.03 18.78 15.14
C SER A 126 12.50 18.13 13.86
N ILE A 127 11.47 17.30 14.02
CA ILE A 127 10.61 16.83 12.94
C ILE A 127 9.18 17.21 13.32
N LYS A 128 8.47 17.90 12.43
CA LYS A 128 7.08 18.32 12.66
C LYS A 128 6.20 17.84 11.51
N PHE A 129 4.98 17.44 11.84
CA PHE A 129 3.96 17.11 10.84
C PHE A 129 2.56 17.24 11.46
N THR A 130 1.54 17.21 10.63
CA THR A 130 0.14 17.17 11.07
C THR A 130 -0.45 15.80 10.74
N ALA A 131 -0.84 15.05 11.78
CA ALA A 131 -1.59 13.81 11.62
C ALA A 131 -3.06 14.14 11.34
N SER A 132 -3.59 13.66 10.22
CA SER A 132 -5.00 13.87 9.84
C SER A 132 -5.97 13.07 10.71
N SER A 133 -5.52 11.98 11.32
CA SER A 133 -6.29 11.09 12.19
C SER A 133 -5.38 10.48 13.25
N LYS A 134 -5.96 9.80 14.24
CA LYS A 134 -5.20 8.94 15.15
C LYS A 134 -4.43 7.89 14.34
N GLY A 135 -3.19 7.66 14.69
CA GLY A 135 -2.33 6.68 14.02
C GLY A 135 -1.15 6.25 14.89
N THR A 136 -0.27 5.46 14.32
CA THR A 136 0.95 4.98 14.97
C THR A 136 2.17 5.62 14.31
N LEU A 137 3.02 6.25 15.12
CA LEU A 137 4.32 6.77 14.72
C LEU A 137 5.40 5.75 15.05
N THR A 138 6.18 5.36 14.04
CA THR A 138 7.35 4.49 14.21
C THR A 138 8.62 5.25 13.84
N LEU A 139 9.59 5.28 14.74
CA LEU A 139 10.91 5.88 14.52
C LEU A 139 11.97 4.80 14.61
N VAL A 140 12.88 4.75 13.62
CA VAL A 140 14.00 3.82 13.57
C VAL A 140 15.29 4.57 13.88
N PHE A 141 16.05 4.09 14.86
CA PHE A 141 17.29 4.69 15.32
C PHE A 141 18.51 3.86 14.88
N GLY A 142 19.67 4.49 14.87
CA GLY A 142 20.95 3.81 14.64
C GLY A 142 21.40 2.90 15.80
N GLU A 143 20.86 3.12 17.00
CA GLU A 143 21.24 2.40 18.23
C GLU A 143 20.04 2.28 19.17
N SER A 144 20.04 1.24 20.01
CA SER A 144 19.04 1.06 21.07
C SER A 144 19.24 2.04 22.24
N GLY A 145 18.19 2.22 23.05
CA GLY A 145 18.21 3.07 24.24
C GLY A 145 18.33 4.58 23.96
N LYS A 146 18.22 5.01 22.70
CA LYS A 146 18.22 6.44 22.35
C LYS A 146 16.89 7.09 22.72
N ASN A 147 16.98 8.29 23.27
CA ASN A 147 15.82 9.03 23.74
C ASN A 147 15.39 10.10 22.75
N VAL A 148 14.09 10.29 22.63
CA VAL A 148 13.42 11.32 21.86
C VAL A 148 12.19 11.80 22.58
N LYS A 149 11.80 13.07 22.42
CA LYS A 149 10.53 13.58 22.91
C LYS A 149 9.53 13.66 21.75
N ILE A 150 8.35 13.14 21.96
CA ILE A 150 7.23 13.24 21.04
C ILE A 150 6.14 14.02 21.76
N ASN A 151 5.83 15.19 21.25
CA ASN A 151 4.94 16.15 21.91
C ASN A 151 5.34 16.41 23.39
N GLY A 152 6.63 16.56 23.63
CA GLY A 152 7.20 16.78 24.96
C GLY A 152 7.36 15.52 25.83
N LYS A 153 6.72 14.40 25.50
CA LYS A 153 6.82 13.14 26.24
C LYS A 153 8.05 12.34 25.80
N LYS A 154 8.89 11.96 26.78
CA LYS A 154 10.11 11.16 26.54
C LYS A 154 9.77 9.73 26.15
N ASN A 155 10.42 9.23 25.09
CA ASN A 155 10.35 7.87 24.62
C ASN A 155 11.79 7.37 24.36
N ALA A 156 12.04 6.10 24.63
CA ALA A 156 13.33 5.46 24.38
C ALA A 156 13.19 4.37 23.33
N SER A 157 14.18 4.24 22.43
CA SER A 157 14.20 3.13 21.48
C SER A 157 14.43 1.81 22.22
N ASP A 158 13.75 0.77 21.77
CA ASP A 158 13.83 -0.59 22.28
C ASP A 158 15.15 -1.30 21.84
N SER A 159 15.25 -2.59 22.13
CA SER A 159 16.39 -3.42 21.72
C SER A 159 16.54 -3.57 20.21
N ASN A 160 15.48 -3.34 19.44
CA ASN A 160 15.47 -3.34 17.98
C ASN A 160 15.73 -1.95 17.38
N CYS A 161 16.13 -0.98 18.20
CA CYS A 161 16.36 0.42 17.81
C CYS A 161 15.09 1.15 17.36
N ILE A 162 13.91 0.77 17.84
CA ILE A 162 12.61 1.29 17.39
C ILE A 162 11.90 1.99 18.55
N VAL A 163 11.25 3.12 18.23
CA VAL A 163 10.20 3.74 19.05
C VAL A 163 8.89 3.62 18.30
N THR A 164 7.87 3.06 18.94
CA THR A 164 6.51 3.01 18.41
C THR A 164 5.57 3.65 19.41
N VAL A 165 4.81 4.66 18.99
CA VAL A 165 3.84 5.36 19.84
C VAL A 165 2.57 5.70 19.06
N ASP A 166 1.44 5.67 19.73
CA ASP A 166 0.20 6.21 19.19
C ASP A 166 0.22 7.73 19.26
N VAL A 167 -0.18 8.37 18.16
CA VAL A 167 -0.36 9.81 18.05
C VAL A 167 -1.82 10.13 17.73
N ALA A 168 -2.34 11.18 18.35
CA ALA A 168 -3.67 11.69 18.04
C ALA A 168 -3.65 12.49 16.73
N ALA A 169 -4.81 12.77 16.16
CA ALA A 169 -4.95 13.76 15.10
C ALA A 169 -4.46 15.13 15.59
N GLY A 170 -3.83 15.89 14.72
CA GLY A 170 -3.29 17.22 15.02
C GLY A 170 -1.78 17.30 14.85
N SER A 171 -1.19 18.35 15.40
CA SER A 171 0.25 18.62 15.29
C SER A 171 1.06 17.62 16.11
N VAL A 172 2.10 17.08 15.49
CA VAL A 172 3.09 16.21 16.14
C VAL A 172 4.47 16.81 15.97
N GLU A 173 5.18 16.93 17.10
CA GLU A 173 6.54 17.43 17.14
C GLU A 173 7.46 16.40 17.80
N ILE A 174 8.59 16.10 17.13
CA ILE A 174 9.64 15.20 17.60
C ILE A 174 10.89 16.03 17.85
N THR A 175 11.45 15.95 19.04
CA THR A 175 12.65 16.68 19.45
C THR A 175 13.57 15.79 20.29
N LYS A 176 14.76 16.29 20.61
CA LYS A 176 15.70 15.63 21.53
C LYS A 176 15.15 15.53 22.95
#